data_fa915e23849a6fc83b0fc17949cf2d66
#
_entry.id   fa915e23849a6fc83b0fc17949cf2d66
#
_cell.length_a   1.000
_cell.length_b   1.000
_cell.length_c   1.000
_cell.angle_alpha   90.00
_cell.angle_beta   90.00
_cell.angle_gamma   90.00
#
_symmetry.space_group_name_H-M   'P 1'
#
loop_
_entity.id
_entity.type
_entity.pdbx_description
1 polymer ?
#
loop_
_entity_poly.entity_id
_entity_poly.type
_entity_poly.pdbx_seq_one_letter_code
_entity_poly.pdbx_strand_id
1 'polypeptide(L)'
;MRSTNTKRKIHHMGSTSSLKSSPSAAAIRVLLMCSLVLASGASHAKNVIFFLGDGMGISTVTAARIFAGQSAGATGEEYDLAFDRFPHLALIKTYNTNAQVPDSAGTITAITTGEKTRIGVLGVNGSVERDDCAAALTNTLPTLAELAEQKGMSTGIVSTARITHATPAGAYAHSPNRNWESSASTPDEAEALGCKDIALQLVEMSHGDGLDVILGGGRREFLPIEADDPEYPSRPGLRDDSRNLIDEWLAADSKRQFTWRGDEFAQWLASDAPVDGQLMGLFEPSHMKYEADRQRDPGKEPSLQDMTALAVKQLAENDQGYFLLVEAGRIDHAHHFSNAYRALTDTVALSDAVQWAVENVDLADTLIVVTADHSHTMTISGYPRRGNPILGTVETEPGKPILDATGVPYTTLSYANGPGYKKQRPNLSKINTQDPDYQQLGTVPTQSETHAGEDVAAFAVGQNAAAVRGVMEQNRLYDVMYDVLIAP
;
A
#
# COMPACT_ATOMS: atom_id res chain seq x y z
N MET A 1 -21.82 -59.53 23.73
CA MET A 1 -22.75 -60.10 24.79
C MET A 1 -23.88 -59.12 24.99
N ARG A 2 -25.07 -59.55 24.64
CA ARG A 2 -26.45 -59.28 25.19
C ARG A 2 -26.74 -57.79 25.52
N SER A 3 -27.59 -57.10 24.74
CA SER A 3 -29.05 -57.23 24.56
C SER A 3 -29.84 -56.92 25.86
N THR A 4 -30.64 -55.87 25.84
CA THR A 4 -32.10 -56.03 26.02
C THR A 4 -32.88 -54.76 25.73
N ASN A 5 -33.86 -54.94 24.87
CA ASN A 5 -35.03 -54.15 24.53
C ASN A 5 -36.02 -54.05 25.69
N THR A 6 -36.79 -52.96 25.80
CA THR A 6 -38.20 -53.09 26.20
C THR A 6 -39.09 -51.98 25.67
N LYS A 7 -40.09 -52.34 24.88
CA LYS A 7 -41.28 -51.60 24.42
C LYS A 7 -42.40 -51.67 25.45
N ARG A 8 -43.31 -50.69 25.51
CA ARG A 8 -44.78 -50.83 25.73
C ARG A 8 -45.41 -49.41 25.55
N LYS A 9 -46.27 -49.23 24.60
CA LYS A 9 -47.69 -49.52 24.27
C LYS A 9 -48.70 -48.66 25.06
N ILE A 10 -49.30 -47.71 24.38
CA ILE A 10 -50.69 -47.47 23.95
C ILE A 10 -51.77 -47.53 25.04
N HIS A 11 -52.61 -46.48 25.16
CA HIS A 11 -54.07 -46.66 25.16
C HIS A 11 -54.82 -45.39 24.73
N HIS A 12 -55.79 -45.57 23.86
CA HIS A 12 -56.85 -44.71 23.35
C HIS A 12 -58.02 -44.54 24.36
N MET A 13 -58.77 -43.46 24.23
CA MET A 13 -60.26 -43.32 24.18
C MET A 13 -60.61 -41.88 24.54
N GLY A 14 -61.32 -41.08 23.85
CA GLY A 14 -62.54 -41.21 23.04
C GLY A 14 -63.71 -40.56 23.75
N SER A 15 -64.32 -39.56 23.18
CA SER A 15 -65.74 -39.33 23.06
C SER A 15 -66.19 -37.83 23.04
N THR A 16 -66.66 -37.44 21.95
CA THR A 16 -67.77 -36.63 21.47
C THR A 16 -68.67 -35.91 22.51
N SER A 17 -68.96 -34.61 22.22
CA SER A 17 -70.36 -34.14 22.04
C SER A 17 -70.41 -32.73 21.42
N SER A 18 -71.32 -32.60 20.48
CA SER A 18 -71.73 -31.44 19.69
C SER A 18 -72.64 -30.50 20.48
N LEU A 19 -72.64 -29.23 20.19
CA LEU A 19 -73.85 -28.41 20.11
C LEU A 19 -73.66 -27.15 19.26
N LYS A 20 -74.61 -26.96 18.37
CA LYS A 20 -74.76 -25.85 17.40
C LYS A 20 -75.31 -24.59 18.06
N SER A 21 -74.88 -23.41 17.63
CA SER A 21 -75.79 -22.27 17.32
C SER A 21 -75.02 -21.13 16.66
N SER A 22 -75.49 -20.68 15.50
CA SER A 22 -75.21 -19.41 14.87
C SER A 22 -76.50 -18.55 14.96
N PRO A 23 -76.61 -17.26 14.49
CA PRO A 23 -75.57 -16.27 14.07
C PRO A 23 -75.86 -14.86 14.63
N SER A 24 -74.94 -13.91 14.51
CA SER A 24 -75.29 -12.52 14.25
C SER A 24 -74.09 -11.76 13.62
N ALA A 25 -74.42 -11.10 12.53
CA ALA A 25 -73.50 -10.29 11.76
C ALA A 25 -73.17 -8.98 12.51
N ALA A 26 -71.92 -8.70 12.67
CA ALA A 26 -71.40 -7.34 12.89
C ALA A 26 -70.16 -7.15 12.06
N ALA A 27 -70.26 -6.31 11.07
CA ALA A 27 -69.16 -5.92 10.17
C ALA A 27 -68.10 -5.15 10.95
N ILE A 28 -66.94 -5.76 11.17
CA ILE A 28 -65.75 -5.04 11.56
C ILE A 28 -64.83 -4.96 10.34
N ARG A 29 -64.78 -3.74 9.76
CA ARG A 29 -63.76 -3.35 8.79
C ARG A 29 -62.43 -3.35 9.53
N VAL A 30 -61.65 -4.38 9.35
CA VAL A 30 -60.23 -4.37 9.70
C VAL A 30 -59.50 -3.66 8.55
N LEU A 31 -59.10 -2.41 8.78
CA LEU A 31 -58.12 -1.73 7.95
C LEU A 31 -56.80 -2.50 8.11
N LEU A 32 -56.43 -3.29 7.11
CA LEU A 32 -55.09 -3.78 6.93
C LEU A 32 -54.22 -2.56 6.52
N MET A 33 -53.65 -1.86 7.46
CA MET A 33 -52.46 -1.02 7.21
C MET A 33 -51.35 -1.97 6.88
N CYS A 34 -51.07 -2.25 5.62
CA CYS A 34 -49.78 -2.68 5.13
C CYS A 34 -48.76 -1.58 5.43
N SER A 35 -48.12 -1.64 6.58
CA SER A 35 -46.86 -0.95 6.82
C SER A 35 -45.85 -1.57 5.86
N LEU A 36 -45.68 -0.96 4.67
CA LEU A 36 -44.43 -1.11 3.94
C LEU A 36 -43.35 -0.57 4.85
N VAL A 37 -42.70 -1.42 5.60
CA VAL A 37 -41.35 -1.17 6.07
C VAL A 37 -40.50 -1.16 4.81
N LEU A 38 -40.32 0.02 4.23
CA LEU A 38 -39.16 0.29 3.40
C LEU A 38 -37.98 0.04 4.34
N ALA A 39 -37.46 -1.18 4.28
CA ALA A 39 -36.08 -1.39 4.64
C ALA A 39 -35.27 -0.54 3.64
N SER A 40 -35.06 0.74 3.98
CA SER A 40 -33.91 1.44 3.48
C SER A 40 -32.75 0.58 3.93
N GLY A 41 -32.28 -0.30 3.05
CA GLY A 41 -30.97 -0.89 3.19
C GLY A 41 -30.04 0.32 3.32
N ALA A 42 -29.55 0.55 4.52
CA ALA A 42 -28.40 1.43 4.68
C ALA A 42 -27.37 0.86 3.72
N SER A 43 -27.11 1.56 2.64
CA SER A 43 -25.93 1.31 1.82
C SER A 43 -24.78 1.51 2.78
N HIS A 44 -24.19 0.43 3.27
CA HIS A 44 -22.96 0.55 4.03
C HIS A 44 -21.94 1.14 3.05
N ALA A 45 -21.24 2.17 3.48
CA ALA A 45 -20.14 2.72 2.74
C ALA A 45 -19.19 1.57 2.36
N LYS A 46 -18.64 1.61 1.16
CA LYS A 46 -17.79 0.56 0.62
C LYS A 46 -16.38 1.11 0.60
N ASN A 47 -15.58 0.74 1.59
CA ASN A 47 -14.26 1.32 1.76
C ASN A 47 -13.18 0.29 1.48
N VAL A 48 -12.12 0.72 0.80
CA VAL A 48 -10.91 -0.08 0.61
C VAL A 48 -9.70 0.76 0.99
N ILE A 49 -8.89 0.23 1.90
CA ILE A 49 -7.56 0.73 2.20
C ILE A 49 -6.56 -0.33 1.75
N PHE A 50 -5.78 0.00 0.74
CA PHE A 50 -4.77 -0.87 0.17
C PHE A 50 -3.38 -0.39 0.61
N PHE A 51 -2.74 -1.12 1.52
CA PHE A 51 -1.38 -0.87 1.97
C PHE A 51 -0.39 -1.67 1.14
N LEU A 52 0.63 -1.00 0.63
CA LEU A 52 1.71 -1.62 -0.12
C LEU A 52 3.06 -1.26 0.49
N GLY A 53 3.80 -2.27 0.92
CA GLY A 53 5.22 -2.14 1.23
C GLY A 53 6.02 -2.46 -0.03
N ASP A 54 6.55 -1.44 -0.71
CA ASP A 54 7.34 -1.63 -1.92
C ASP A 54 8.57 -2.48 -1.62
N GLY A 55 8.72 -3.59 -2.33
CA GLY A 55 9.81 -4.52 -2.11
C GLY A 55 9.78 -5.30 -0.79
N MET A 56 8.66 -5.28 -0.05
CA MET A 56 8.50 -5.91 1.27
C MET A 56 8.28 -7.43 1.15
N GLY A 57 9.30 -8.17 0.73
CA GLY A 57 9.25 -9.63 0.67
C GLY A 57 9.13 -10.30 2.06
N ILE A 58 8.91 -11.62 2.08
CA ILE A 58 8.73 -12.40 3.33
C ILE A 58 9.93 -12.28 4.27
N SER A 59 11.15 -12.24 3.73
CA SER A 59 12.37 -12.02 4.53
C SER A 59 12.35 -10.66 5.22
N THR A 60 11.87 -9.62 4.54
CA THR A 60 11.72 -8.26 5.08
C THR A 60 10.71 -8.24 6.22
N VAL A 61 9.52 -8.82 6.02
CA VAL A 61 8.48 -8.95 7.06
C VAL A 61 9.04 -9.66 8.30
N THR A 62 9.72 -10.80 8.11
CA THR A 62 10.29 -11.58 9.22
C THR A 62 11.37 -10.79 9.96
N ALA A 63 12.28 -10.13 9.24
CA ALA A 63 13.33 -9.34 9.85
C ALA A 63 12.80 -8.10 10.57
N ALA A 64 11.79 -7.42 10.01
CA ALA A 64 11.13 -6.26 10.61
C ALA A 64 10.39 -6.63 11.91
N ARG A 65 9.72 -7.77 11.95
CA ARG A 65 9.09 -8.33 13.15
C ARG A 65 10.12 -8.50 14.27
N ILE A 66 11.25 -9.16 13.98
CA ILE A 66 12.32 -9.36 14.94
C ILE A 66 12.92 -8.02 15.38
N PHE A 67 13.15 -7.10 14.44
CA PHE A 67 13.69 -5.77 14.70
C PHE A 67 12.77 -4.96 15.62
N ALA A 68 11.46 -4.92 15.34
CA ALA A 68 10.47 -4.22 16.17
C ALA A 68 10.43 -4.79 17.60
N GLY A 69 10.39 -6.12 17.74
CA GLY A 69 10.38 -6.75 19.06
C GLY A 69 11.68 -6.51 19.85
N GLN A 70 12.83 -6.49 19.18
CA GLN A 70 14.11 -6.15 19.80
C GLN A 70 14.17 -4.69 20.20
N SER A 71 13.63 -3.78 19.41
CA SER A 71 13.49 -2.36 19.76
C SER A 71 12.58 -2.13 20.97
N ALA A 72 11.61 -3.01 21.18
CA ALA A 72 10.74 -3.04 22.36
C ALA A 72 11.37 -3.76 23.57
N GLY A 73 12.63 -4.20 23.49
CA GLY A 73 13.37 -4.87 24.57
C GLY A 73 13.08 -6.37 24.73
N ALA A 74 12.43 -7.00 23.77
CA ALA A 74 12.18 -8.44 23.72
C ALA A 74 13.26 -9.18 22.90
N THR A 75 13.12 -10.50 22.74
CA THR A 75 13.98 -11.30 21.85
C THR A 75 13.68 -11.03 20.38
N GLY A 76 12.42 -10.74 20.05
CA GLY A 76 11.94 -10.28 18.75
C GLY A 76 11.14 -11.31 17.97
N GLU A 77 11.47 -12.58 18.10
CA GLU A 77 10.88 -13.65 17.27
C GLU A 77 9.38 -13.86 17.49
N GLU A 78 8.85 -13.50 18.66
CA GLU A 78 7.42 -13.61 19.00
C GLU A 78 6.67 -12.29 18.87
N TYR A 79 7.30 -11.25 18.39
CA TYR A 79 6.62 -9.99 18.14
C TYR A 79 5.69 -10.12 16.93
N ASP A 80 4.55 -9.46 16.95
CA ASP A 80 3.64 -9.38 15.82
C ASP A 80 3.63 -7.96 15.24
N LEU A 81 3.87 -7.82 13.95
CA LEU A 81 3.47 -6.64 13.20
C LEU A 81 1.95 -6.58 13.11
N ALA A 82 1.36 -5.41 12.88
CA ALA A 82 -0.09 -5.23 12.88
C ALA A 82 -0.82 -6.24 11.97
N PHE A 83 -0.29 -6.43 10.77
CA PHE A 83 -0.87 -7.31 9.76
C PHE A 83 -0.56 -8.81 9.96
N ASP A 84 0.40 -9.18 10.83
CA ASP A 84 0.63 -10.59 11.19
C ASP A 84 -0.59 -11.22 11.89
N ARG A 85 -1.45 -10.39 12.48
CA ARG A 85 -2.67 -10.79 13.18
C ARG A 85 -3.90 -10.90 12.27
N PHE A 86 -3.78 -10.58 10.98
CA PHE A 86 -4.90 -10.64 10.06
C PHE A 86 -5.33 -12.09 9.79
N PRO A 87 -6.65 -12.36 9.75
CA PRO A 87 -7.16 -13.73 9.65
C PRO A 87 -7.01 -14.36 8.26
N HIS A 88 -6.76 -13.56 7.23
CA HIS A 88 -6.68 -14.03 5.85
C HIS A 88 -5.30 -13.74 5.26
N LEU A 89 -4.73 -14.75 4.61
CA LEU A 89 -3.38 -14.74 4.03
C LEU A 89 -3.35 -15.46 2.70
N ALA A 90 -2.64 -14.88 1.72
CA ALA A 90 -2.28 -15.50 0.46
C ALA A 90 -0.78 -15.33 0.15
N LEU A 91 -0.23 -16.20 -0.69
CA LEU A 91 1.01 -15.96 -1.40
C LEU A 91 0.67 -15.41 -2.79
N ILE A 92 1.40 -14.40 -3.24
CA ILE A 92 1.10 -13.63 -4.46
C ILE A 92 2.24 -13.79 -5.46
N LYS A 93 1.91 -14.24 -6.67
CA LYS A 93 2.85 -14.36 -7.79
C LYS A 93 3.01 -13.00 -8.46
N THR A 94 4.23 -12.46 -8.45
CA THR A 94 4.51 -11.05 -8.78
C THR A 94 5.03 -10.79 -10.19
N TYR A 95 5.38 -11.81 -10.98
CA TYR A 95 6.00 -11.67 -12.31
C TYR A 95 5.21 -10.75 -13.26
N ASN A 96 5.93 -9.99 -14.10
CA ASN A 96 5.36 -9.23 -15.22
C ASN A 96 5.23 -10.10 -16.48
N THR A 97 4.45 -9.68 -17.47
CA THR A 97 4.21 -10.49 -18.68
C THR A 97 5.48 -10.82 -19.46
N ASN A 98 6.54 -10.04 -19.31
CA ASN A 98 7.82 -10.21 -20.02
C ASN A 98 9.03 -10.37 -19.06
N ALA A 99 8.83 -10.47 -17.74
CA ALA A 99 9.92 -10.59 -16.79
C ALA A 99 9.56 -11.51 -15.61
N GLN A 100 10.48 -12.43 -15.26
CA GLN A 100 10.34 -13.33 -14.09
C GLN A 100 10.46 -12.56 -12.77
N VAL A 101 11.33 -11.54 -12.76
CA VAL A 101 11.47 -10.60 -11.64
C VAL A 101 10.82 -9.29 -12.07
N PRO A 102 9.79 -8.84 -11.37
CA PRO A 102 9.00 -7.68 -11.79
C PRO A 102 9.64 -6.35 -11.42
N ASP A 103 9.02 -5.27 -11.93
CA ASP A 103 9.18 -3.92 -11.40
C ASP A 103 7.86 -3.39 -10.87
N SER A 104 7.93 -2.32 -10.06
CA SER A 104 6.76 -1.73 -9.39
C SER A 104 5.72 -1.18 -10.38
N ALA A 105 6.10 -0.75 -11.58
CA ALA A 105 5.15 -0.24 -12.58
C ALA A 105 4.22 -1.35 -13.11
N GLY A 106 4.79 -2.49 -13.50
CA GLY A 106 4.00 -3.61 -13.97
C GLY A 106 3.19 -4.28 -12.88
N THR A 107 3.70 -4.32 -11.65
CA THR A 107 3.00 -4.91 -10.49
C THR A 107 1.83 -4.06 -10.05
N ILE A 108 2.02 -2.74 -9.88
CA ILE A 108 0.89 -1.86 -9.51
C ILE A 108 -0.18 -1.81 -10.59
N THR A 109 0.20 -1.83 -11.87
CA THR A 109 -0.77 -1.93 -12.97
C THR A 109 -1.63 -3.19 -12.80
N ALA A 110 -1.02 -4.34 -12.52
CA ALA A 110 -1.78 -5.57 -12.29
C ALA A 110 -2.76 -5.45 -11.12
N ILE A 111 -2.34 -4.81 -10.02
CA ILE A 111 -3.14 -4.65 -8.80
C ILE A 111 -4.28 -3.65 -8.98
N THR A 112 -4.06 -2.55 -9.69
CA THR A 112 -5.05 -1.47 -9.81
C THR A 112 -5.97 -1.60 -11.02
N THR A 113 -5.60 -2.41 -12.02
CA THR A 113 -6.39 -2.56 -13.27
C THR A 113 -6.90 -3.99 -13.51
N GLY A 114 -6.39 -4.99 -12.77
CA GLY A 114 -6.74 -6.40 -12.97
C GLY A 114 -6.03 -7.09 -14.13
N GLU A 115 -5.12 -6.40 -14.83
CA GLU A 115 -4.39 -6.95 -15.97
C GLU A 115 -2.88 -6.85 -15.78
N LYS A 116 -2.16 -7.98 -15.89
CA LYS A 116 -0.69 -7.97 -15.87
C LYS A 116 -0.15 -7.33 -17.14
N THR A 117 0.87 -6.50 -16.97
CA THR A 117 1.53 -5.79 -18.06
C THR A 117 3.04 -6.05 -18.10
N ARG A 118 3.75 -5.35 -18.98
CA ARG A 118 5.20 -5.42 -19.12
C ARG A 118 5.94 -4.62 -18.06
N ILE A 119 7.21 -4.94 -17.86
CA ILE A 119 8.12 -4.16 -17.01
C ILE A 119 8.23 -2.73 -17.52
N GLY A 120 8.14 -1.76 -16.60
CA GLY A 120 8.39 -0.35 -16.87
C GLY A 120 7.25 0.45 -17.47
N VAL A 121 6.04 -0.14 -17.66
CA VAL A 121 4.85 0.58 -18.16
C VAL A 121 3.77 0.66 -17.08
N LEU A 122 2.93 1.70 -17.14
CA LEU A 122 1.89 2.02 -16.14
C LEU A 122 0.52 2.13 -16.79
N GLY A 123 -0.51 1.53 -16.18
CA GLY A 123 -1.92 1.71 -16.54
C GLY A 123 -2.27 1.36 -18.00
N VAL A 124 -1.43 0.58 -18.67
CA VAL A 124 -1.60 0.12 -20.06
C VAL A 124 -1.48 -1.40 -20.15
N ASN A 125 -2.13 -2.00 -21.13
CA ASN A 125 -2.13 -3.47 -21.28
C ASN A 125 -0.79 -4.02 -21.77
N GLY A 126 -0.64 -5.35 -21.70
CA GLY A 126 0.61 -6.05 -22.02
C GLY A 126 1.04 -6.00 -23.50
N SER A 127 0.25 -5.40 -24.41
CA SER A 127 0.64 -5.19 -25.82
C SER A 127 1.53 -3.97 -26.03
N VAL A 128 1.54 -3.04 -25.05
CA VAL A 128 2.33 -1.80 -25.13
C VAL A 128 3.79 -2.10 -24.79
N GLU A 129 4.69 -1.80 -25.74
CA GLU A 129 6.12 -1.83 -25.48
C GLU A 129 6.56 -0.57 -24.73
N ARG A 130 7.67 -0.67 -24.01
CA ARG A 130 8.24 0.50 -23.32
C ARG A 130 8.57 1.60 -24.33
N ASP A 131 8.26 2.85 -24.00
CA ASP A 131 8.45 4.05 -24.82
C ASP A 131 7.51 4.18 -26.04
N ASP A 132 6.58 3.23 -26.24
CA ASP A 132 5.61 3.31 -27.35
C ASP A 132 4.38 4.16 -26.97
N CYS A 133 4.52 5.48 -27.13
CA CYS A 133 3.45 6.44 -26.87
C CYS A 133 2.20 6.17 -27.72
N ALA A 134 2.34 5.88 -29.02
CA ALA A 134 1.19 5.69 -29.90
C ALA A 134 0.34 4.47 -29.49
N ALA A 135 0.99 3.39 -29.07
CA ALA A 135 0.28 2.22 -28.55
C ALA A 135 -0.35 2.54 -27.18
N ALA A 136 0.33 3.26 -26.29
CA ALA A 136 -0.16 3.58 -24.96
C ALA A 136 -1.48 4.38 -25.01
N LEU A 137 -1.58 5.37 -25.88
CA LEU A 137 -2.78 6.21 -26.01
C LEU A 137 -4.06 5.45 -26.40
N THR A 138 -3.94 4.24 -26.93
CA THR A 138 -5.08 3.43 -27.38
C THR A 138 -5.29 2.16 -26.56
N ASN A 139 -4.43 1.88 -25.58
CA ASN A 139 -4.43 0.64 -24.79
C ASN A 139 -4.37 0.91 -23.28
N THR A 140 -4.99 2.01 -22.82
CA THR A 140 -5.15 2.32 -21.40
C THR A 140 -6.10 1.34 -20.71
N LEU A 141 -5.86 1.08 -19.45
CA LEU A 141 -6.67 0.22 -18.58
C LEU A 141 -7.24 1.08 -17.44
N PRO A 142 -8.56 1.09 -17.22
CA PRO A 142 -9.14 1.88 -16.13
C PRO A 142 -8.63 1.37 -14.78
N THR A 143 -8.21 2.28 -13.91
CA THR A 143 -7.76 1.95 -12.56
C THR A 143 -8.91 1.89 -11.57
N LEU A 144 -8.69 1.27 -10.40
CA LEU A 144 -9.68 1.28 -9.30
C LEU A 144 -10.04 2.68 -8.84
N ALA A 145 -9.05 3.60 -8.77
CA ALA A 145 -9.31 4.99 -8.39
C ALA A 145 -10.20 5.70 -9.42
N GLU A 146 -9.89 5.56 -10.70
CA GLU A 146 -10.73 6.12 -11.78
C GLU A 146 -12.17 5.58 -11.75
N LEU A 147 -12.34 4.29 -11.49
CA LEU A 147 -13.65 3.67 -11.38
C LEU A 147 -14.41 4.13 -10.14
N ALA A 148 -13.70 4.32 -9.01
CA ALA A 148 -14.28 4.86 -7.78
C ALA A 148 -14.75 6.30 -7.99
N GLU A 149 -13.93 7.16 -8.61
CA GLU A 149 -14.27 8.53 -9.00
C GLU A 149 -15.52 8.59 -9.89
N GLN A 150 -15.60 7.73 -10.92
CA GLN A 150 -16.77 7.66 -11.79
C GLN A 150 -18.05 7.28 -11.05
N LYS A 151 -17.95 6.67 -9.88
CA LYS A 151 -19.09 6.33 -9.01
C LYS A 151 -19.37 7.39 -7.95
N GLY A 152 -18.60 8.48 -7.91
CA GLY A 152 -18.75 9.54 -6.92
C GLY A 152 -18.24 9.14 -5.54
N MET A 153 -17.36 8.12 -5.46
CA MET A 153 -16.62 7.77 -4.24
C MET A 153 -15.42 8.69 -4.10
N SER A 154 -14.93 8.87 -2.88
CA SER A 154 -13.68 9.60 -2.67
C SER A 154 -12.45 8.73 -2.90
N THR A 155 -11.35 9.35 -3.37
CA THR A 155 -10.12 8.64 -3.64
C THR A 155 -8.89 9.34 -3.07
N GLY A 156 -7.88 8.54 -2.67
CA GLY A 156 -6.65 9.09 -2.12
C GLY A 156 -5.43 8.22 -2.40
N ILE A 157 -4.30 8.90 -2.47
CA ILE A 157 -2.97 8.29 -2.51
C ILE A 157 -2.07 8.89 -1.44
N VAL A 158 -1.38 8.01 -0.74
CA VAL A 158 -0.38 8.33 0.28
C VAL A 158 0.89 7.54 -0.02
N SER A 159 2.05 8.18 -0.06
CA SER A 159 3.31 7.46 -0.28
C SER A 159 4.49 8.15 0.41
N THR A 160 5.45 7.37 0.88
CA THR A 160 6.77 7.89 1.27
C THR A 160 7.71 8.09 0.08
N ALA A 161 7.31 7.67 -1.14
CA ALA A 161 8.01 7.98 -2.38
C ALA A 161 7.53 9.31 -3.01
N ARG A 162 8.01 9.63 -4.21
CA ARG A 162 7.39 10.69 -5.04
C ARG A 162 5.99 10.24 -5.46
N ILE A 163 5.03 11.13 -5.45
CA ILE A 163 3.66 10.84 -5.90
C ILE A 163 3.61 10.46 -7.39
N THR A 164 4.61 10.84 -8.15
CA THR A 164 4.80 10.47 -9.56
C THR A 164 5.57 9.15 -9.75
N HIS A 165 6.11 8.55 -8.68
CA HIS A 165 6.75 7.23 -8.75
C HIS A 165 5.74 6.15 -9.10
N ALA A 166 6.22 5.00 -9.58
CA ALA A 166 5.40 3.98 -10.23
C ALA A 166 4.17 3.56 -9.40
N THR A 167 4.34 3.27 -8.12
CA THR A 167 3.24 2.73 -7.29
C THR A 167 2.11 3.73 -7.08
N PRO A 168 2.32 4.96 -6.59
CA PRO A 168 1.23 5.92 -6.48
C PRO A 168 0.70 6.33 -7.86
N ALA A 169 1.56 6.45 -8.88
CA ALA A 169 1.14 6.76 -10.25
C ALA A 169 0.21 5.69 -10.85
N GLY A 170 0.35 4.43 -10.46
CA GLY A 170 -0.52 3.34 -10.88
C GLY A 170 -1.99 3.49 -10.45
N ALA A 171 -2.33 4.46 -9.62
CA ALA A 171 -3.71 4.80 -9.30
C ALA A 171 -4.38 5.69 -10.36
N TYR A 172 -3.61 6.50 -11.12
CA TYR A 172 -4.15 7.56 -11.97
C TYR A 172 -3.47 7.73 -13.34
N ALA A 173 -2.28 7.13 -13.55
CA ALA A 173 -1.50 7.42 -14.76
C ALA A 173 -1.46 6.25 -15.75
N HIS A 174 -1.42 6.60 -17.02
CA HIS A 174 -1.28 5.70 -18.17
C HIS A 174 -0.05 6.11 -18.98
N SER A 175 1.05 5.37 -18.82
CA SER A 175 2.32 5.75 -19.43
C SER A 175 3.07 4.53 -19.97
N PRO A 176 3.64 4.63 -21.19
CA PRO A 176 4.51 3.57 -21.71
C PRO A 176 5.89 3.58 -21.04
N ASN A 177 6.16 4.52 -20.13
CA ASN A 177 7.40 4.57 -19.38
C ASN A 177 7.18 5.21 -18.00
N ARG A 178 7.43 4.43 -16.93
CA ARG A 178 7.34 4.88 -15.54
C ARG A 178 8.25 6.05 -15.19
N ASN A 179 9.26 6.32 -16.01
CA ASN A 179 10.21 7.40 -15.77
C ASN A 179 9.77 8.75 -16.39
N TRP A 180 8.65 8.80 -17.10
CA TRP A 180 8.11 10.06 -17.65
C TRP A 180 7.33 10.81 -16.56
N GLU A 181 8.05 11.16 -15.48
CA GLU A 181 7.44 11.76 -14.29
C GLU A 181 7.13 13.26 -14.47
N SER A 182 7.90 13.97 -15.31
CA SER A 182 7.71 15.39 -15.65
C SER A 182 8.04 15.65 -17.12
N SER A 183 7.79 16.87 -17.63
CA SER A 183 8.09 17.26 -19.00
C SER A 183 9.56 16.99 -19.37
N ALA A 184 10.51 17.35 -18.52
CA ALA A 184 11.94 17.13 -18.78
C ALA A 184 12.36 15.66 -18.91
N SER A 185 11.55 14.71 -18.43
CA SER A 185 11.80 13.28 -18.55
C SER A 185 10.99 12.59 -19.65
N THR A 186 10.07 13.32 -20.29
CA THR A 186 9.23 12.84 -21.39
C THR A 186 9.85 13.31 -22.71
N PRO A 187 10.11 12.41 -23.67
CA PRO A 187 10.67 12.83 -24.97
C PRO A 187 9.72 13.77 -25.74
N ASP A 188 10.28 14.80 -26.38
CA ASP A 188 9.54 15.78 -27.21
C ASP A 188 8.66 15.08 -28.27
N GLU A 189 9.14 13.97 -28.85
CA GLU A 189 8.40 13.18 -29.83
C GLU A 189 7.16 12.52 -29.22
N ALA A 190 7.23 12.12 -27.95
CA ALA A 190 6.10 11.51 -27.25
C ALA A 190 5.07 12.60 -26.87
N GLU A 191 5.51 13.76 -26.41
CA GLU A 191 4.62 14.90 -26.17
C GLU A 191 3.92 15.36 -27.46
N ALA A 192 4.64 15.43 -28.58
CA ALA A 192 4.07 15.79 -29.86
C ALA A 192 3.01 14.79 -30.36
N LEU A 193 3.08 13.53 -29.93
CA LEU A 193 2.05 12.51 -30.19
C LEU A 193 0.87 12.60 -29.21
N GLY A 194 0.97 13.39 -28.12
CA GLY A 194 -0.06 13.59 -27.13
C GLY A 194 0.09 12.78 -25.83
N CYS A 195 1.23 12.10 -25.61
CA CYS A 195 1.54 11.52 -24.30
C CYS A 195 1.81 12.63 -23.29
N LYS A 196 1.20 12.50 -22.12
CA LYS A 196 1.40 13.43 -21.00
C LYS A 196 2.37 12.78 -19.99
N ASP A 197 3.19 13.60 -19.36
CA ASP A 197 3.96 13.17 -18.21
C ASP A 197 3.04 12.80 -17.02
N ILE A 198 3.58 12.04 -16.07
CA ILE A 198 2.81 11.49 -14.94
C ILE A 198 2.27 12.61 -14.04
N ALA A 199 3.08 13.66 -13.74
CA ALA A 199 2.63 14.78 -12.92
C ALA A 199 1.47 15.55 -13.58
N LEU A 200 1.54 15.73 -14.89
CA LEU A 200 0.48 16.37 -15.65
C LEU A 200 -0.81 15.56 -15.67
N GLN A 201 -0.72 14.22 -15.77
CA GLN A 201 -1.89 13.34 -15.72
C GLN A 201 -2.61 13.42 -14.37
N LEU A 202 -1.88 13.60 -13.26
CA LEU A 202 -2.47 13.79 -11.93
C LEU A 202 -3.31 15.08 -11.88
N VAL A 203 -2.75 16.17 -12.35
CA VAL A 203 -3.40 17.49 -12.29
C VAL A 203 -4.60 17.60 -13.25
N GLU A 204 -4.51 16.94 -14.39
CA GLU A 204 -5.54 16.91 -15.43
C GLU A 204 -6.44 15.68 -15.37
N MET A 205 -6.45 14.92 -14.25
CA MET A 205 -7.34 13.78 -14.06
C MET A 205 -8.80 14.25 -14.19
N SER A 206 -9.56 13.61 -15.10
CA SER A 206 -10.90 14.02 -15.46
C SER A 206 -11.99 13.02 -15.03
N HIS A 207 -11.62 11.99 -14.29
CA HIS A 207 -12.58 11.06 -13.68
C HIS A 207 -13.08 11.68 -12.37
N GLY A 208 -14.40 11.76 -12.19
CA GLY A 208 -14.98 12.51 -11.08
C GLY A 208 -14.52 13.96 -11.07
N ASP A 209 -14.02 14.42 -9.95
CA ASP A 209 -13.36 15.71 -9.75
C ASP A 209 -11.84 15.57 -9.48
N GLY A 210 -11.30 14.36 -9.69
CA GLY A 210 -9.90 13.98 -9.44
C GLY A 210 -9.68 13.48 -8.00
N LEU A 211 -8.43 13.13 -7.67
CA LEU A 211 -8.13 12.59 -6.34
C LEU A 211 -8.37 13.61 -5.23
N ASP A 212 -9.07 13.19 -4.15
CA ASP A 212 -9.38 14.05 -3.01
C ASP A 212 -8.17 14.26 -2.09
N VAL A 213 -7.32 13.25 -1.94
CA VAL A 213 -6.15 13.30 -1.06
C VAL A 213 -4.90 12.80 -1.78
N ILE A 214 -3.87 13.64 -1.81
CA ILE A 214 -2.58 13.39 -2.43
C ILE A 214 -1.49 13.75 -1.43
N LEU A 215 -0.83 12.77 -0.82
CA LEU A 215 0.18 13.02 0.22
C LEU A 215 1.46 12.22 -0.05
N GLY A 216 2.60 12.92 -0.16
CA GLY A 216 3.89 12.24 -0.35
C GLY A 216 5.03 13.19 -0.69
N GLY A 217 6.00 12.70 -1.48
CA GLY A 217 7.10 13.50 -2.00
C GLY A 217 6.92 13.90 -3.48
N GLY A 218 7.97 14.45 -4.10
CA GLY A 218 8.03 14.68 -5.56
C GLY A 218 7.69 16.09 -6.01
N ARG A 219 7.74 17.08 -5.11
CA ARG A 219 7.36 18.46 -5.40
C ARG A 219 8.03 19.03 -6.66
N ARG A 220 9.28 18.66 -6.96
CA ARG A 220 10.02 19.14 -8.12
C ARG A 220 9.44 18.70 -9.47
N GLU A 221 8.72 17.58 -9.52
CA GLU A 221 8.09 17.11 -10.76
C GLU A 221 6.94 18.02 -11.21
N PHE A 222 6.41 18.84 -10.28
CA PHE A 222 5.30 19.77 -10.48
C PHE A 222 5.76 21.22 -10.70
N LEU A 223 7.04 21.54 -10.43
CA LEU A 223 7.57 22.90 -10.48
C LEU A 223 8.44 23.11 -11.72
N PRO A 224 8.37 24.30 -12.36
CA PRO A 224 9.26 24.64 -13.46
C PRO A 224 10.72 24.81 -13.00
N ILE A 225 11.66 24.63 -13.93
CA ILE A 225 13.11 24.75 -13.63
C ILE A 225 13.53 26.14 -13.16
N GLU A 226 12.72 27.16 -13.45
CA GLU A 226 12.96 28.57 -13.02
C GLU A 226 12.49 28.81 -11.57
N ALA A 227 11.71 27.90 -10.99
CA ALA A 227 11.22 27.99 -9.62
C ALA A 227 12.16 27.29 -8.64
N ASP A 228 12.61 28.02 -7.64
CA ASP A 228 13.32 27.44 -6.50
C ASP A 228 12.38 26.58 -5.66
N ASP A 229 12.88 25.44 -5.17
CA ASP A 229 12.14 24.66 -4.20
C ASP A 229 12.00 25.43 -2.87
N PRO A 230 10.81 25.54 -2.29
CA PRO A 230 10.57 26.39 -1.11
C PRO A 230 11.32 25.95 0.14
N GLU A 231 11.67 24.66 0.23
CA GLU A 231 12.42 24.09 1.36
C GLU A 231 13.93 24.04 1.07
N TYR A 232 14.28 23.68 -0.16
CA TYR A 232 15.66 23.54 -0.62
C TYR A 232 15.93 24.41 -1.86
N PRO A 233 16.16 25.72 -1.73
CA PRO A 233 16.31 26.61 -2.86
C PRO A 233 17.43 26.24 -3.86
N SER A 234 18.37 25.37 -3.45
CA SER A 234 19.40 24.82 -4.35
C SER A 234 18.92 23.66 -5.23
N ARG A 235 17.66 23.25 -5.09
CA ARG A 235 17.03 22.16 -5.83
C ARG A 235 15.82 22.69 -6.60
N PRO A 236 16.01 23.37 -7.78
CA PRO A 236 14.91 23.90 -8.56
C PRO A 236 13.96 22.81 -9.04
N GLY A 237 12.80 23.21 -9.55
CA GLY A 237 11.86 22.33 -10.23
C GLY A 237 12.51 21.55 -11.37
N LEU A 238 11.78 20.62 -11.95
CA LEU A 238 12.27 19.75 -13.03
C LEU A 238 11.56 20.00 -14.36
N ARG A 239 10.42 20.72 -14.37
CA ARG A 239 9.66 20.95 -15.60
C ARG A 239 10.34 21.97 -16.49
N ASP A 240 10.54 21.63 -17.77
CA ASP A 240 11.14 22.50 -18.81
C ASP A 240 10.09 23.15 -19.73
N ASP A 241 8.80 22.84 -19.51
CA ASP A 241 7.66 23.47 -20.16
C ASP A 241 7.20 24.79 -19.48
N SER A 242 7.94 25.26 -18.47
CA SER A 242 7.66 26.47 -17.67
C SER A 242 6.30 26.46 -16.95
N ARG A 243 5.63 25.30 -16.82
CA ARG A 243 4.36 25.16 -16.08
C ARG A 243 4.61 24.95 -14.59
N ASN A 244 3.80 25.60 -13.76
CA ASN A 244 3.68 25.31 -12.33
C ASN A 244 2.39 24.53 -12.08
N LEU A 245 2.49 23.22 -12.05
CA LEU A 245 1.31 22.36 -11.92
C LEU A 245 0.63 22.44 -10.55
N ILE A 246 1.35 22.90 -9.51
CA ILE A 246 0.75 23.16 -8.19
C ILE A 246 -0.20 24.36 -8.28
N ASP A 247 0.26 25.47 -8.90
CA ASP A 247 -0.58 26.67 -9.07
C ASP A 247 -1.78 26.38 -9.99
N GLU A 248 -1.59 25.59 -11.04
CA GLU A 248 -2.67 25.19 -11.94
C GLU A 248 -3.70 24.32 -11.22
N TRP A 249 -3.25 23.36 -10.40
CA TRP A 249 -4.14 22.53 -9.61
C TRP A 249 -4.95 23.36 -8.60
N LEU A 250 -4.30 24.30 -7.90
CA LEU A 250 -4.98 25.22 -6.98
C LEU A 250 -5.98 26.14 -7.68
N ALA A 251 -5.66 26.59 -8.90
CA ALA A 251 -6.52 27.49 -9.67
C ALA A 251 -7.79 26.78 -10.21
N ALA A 252 -7.78 25.47 -10.33
CA ALA A 252 -8.91 24.71 -10.88
C ALA A 252 -10.12 24.65 -9.93
N ASP A 253 -9.91 24.68 -8.61
CA ASP A 253 -10.98 24.82 -7.62
C ASP A 253 -10.47 25.59 -6.38
N SER A 254 -11.24 26.59 -5.96
CA SER A 254 -10.91 27.47 -4.83
C SER A 254 -10.87 26.77 -3.47
N LYS A 255 -11.37 25.54 -3.38
CA LYS A 255 -11.33 24.70 -2.17
C LYS A 255 -10.10 23.81 -2.10
N ARG A 256 -9.33 23.68 -3.19
CA ARG A 256 -8.11 22.90 -3.19
C ARG A 256 -7.04 23.53 -2.29
N GLN A 257 -6.40 22.71 -1.49
CA GLN A 257 -5.39 23.14 -0.53
C GLN A 257 -4.09 22.40 -0.74
N PHE A 258 -3.00 23.15 -0.73
CA PHE A 258 -1.64 22.62 -0.90
C PHE A 258 -0.77 22.99 0.29
N THR A 259 0.05 22.03 0.73
CA THR A 259 1.16 22.30 1.66
C THR A 259 2.38 21.44 1.33
N TRP A 260 3.56 21.95 1.70
CA TRP A 260 4.79 21.17 1.78
C TRP A 260 5.32 21.09 3.22
N ARG A 261 4.65 21.74 4.17
CA ARG A 261 5.10 21.99 5.53
C ARG A 261 4.42 21.05 6.51
N GLY A 262 5.23 20.39 7.33
CA GLY A 262 4.71 19.50 8.37
C GLY A 262 3.93 20.20 9.47
N ASP A 263 4.21 21.48 9.75
CA ASP A 263 3.44 22.24 10.75
C ASP A 263 2.04 22.65 10.26
N GLU A 264 1.85 22.90 8.97
CA GLU A 264 0.53 23.11 8.37
C GLU A 264 -0.24 21.79 8.28
N PHE A 265 0.44 20.72 7.83
CA PHE A 265 -0.14 19.37 7.85
C PHE A 265 -0.63 18.97 9.25
N ALA A 266 0.16 19.25 10.30
CA ALA A 266 -0.21 18.96 11.67
C ALA A 266 -1.47 19.72 12.11
N GLN A 267 -1.72 20.93 11.57
CA GLN A 267 -2.96 21.67 11.81
C GLN A 267 -4.16 20.99 11.14
N TRP A 268 -4.01 20.50 9.89
CA TRP A 268 -5.06 19.73 9.23
C TRP A 268 -5.40 18.45 10.00
N LEU A 269 -4.38 17.71 10.44
CA LEU A 269 -4.57 16.47 11.21
C LEU A 269 -5.26 16.73 12.56
N ALA A 270 -4.87 17.80 13.26
CA ALA A 270 -5.41 18.17 14.58
C ALA A 270 -6.80 18.82 14.55
N SER A 271 -7.29 19.23 13.37
CA SER A 271 -8.63 19.81 13.24
C SER A 271 -9.70 18.77 13.61
N ASP A 272 -10.76 19.17 14.31
CA ASP A 272 -11.89 18.27 14.63
C ASP A 272 -12.75 17.99 13.39
N ALA A 273 -12.76 18.90 12.40
CA ALA A 273 -13.47 18.75 11.14
C ALA A 273 -12.51 18.41 10.00
N PRO A 274 -12.96 17.69 8.98
CA PRO A 274 -12.22 17.55 7.72
C PRO A 274 -11.90 18.90 7.10
N VAL A 275 -10.87 18.94 6.28
CA VAL A 275 -10.52 20.13 5.51
C VAL A 275 -11.49 20.26 4.34
N ASP A 276 -12.03 21.45 4.07
CA ASP A 276 -12.96 21.65 2.95
C ASP A 276 -12.21 21.57 1.62
N GLY A 277 -12.60 20.62 0.78
CA GLY A 277 -12.05 20.39 -0.55
C GLY A 277 -10.91 19.35 -0.62
N GLN A 278 -10.23 19.31 -1.77
CA GLN A 278 -9.15 18.36 -2.04
C GLN A 278 -7.82 18.82 -1.41
N LEU A 279 -7.01 17.86 -0.97
CA LEU A 279 -5.73 18.10 -0.30
C LEU A 279 -4.55 17.58 -1.10
N MET A 280 -3.53 18.41 -1.28
CA MET A 280 -2.23 18.00 -1.82
C MET A 280 -1.12 18.37 -0.83
N GLY A 281 -0.37 17.39 -0.36
CA GLY A 281 0.82 17.57 0.48
C GLY A 281 2.04 16.95 -0.20
N LEU A 282 3.01 17.78 -0.64
CA LEU A 282 4.25 17.31 -1.24
C LEU A 282 5.42 17.75 -0.36
N PHE A 283 5.81 16.87 0.58
CA PHE A 283 6.67 17.22 1.72
C PHE A 283 8.17 17.27 1.38
N GLU A 284 8.60 16.65 0.29
CA GLU A 284 9.99 16.64 -0.16
C GLU A 284 10.11 16.95 -1.65
N PRO A 285 11.25 17.54 -2.08
CA PRO A 285 11.49 17.78 -3.52
C PRO A 285 11.50 16.48 -4.34
N SER A 286 11.97 15.37 -3.76
CA SER A 286 11.97 14.04 -4.34
C SER A 286 11.24 13.07 -3.38
N HIS A 287 11.78 11.88 -3.12
CA HIS A 287 11.22 10.97 -2.11
C HIS A 287 11.29 11.59 -0.70
N MET A 288 10.34 11.26 0.16
CA MET A 288 10.40 11.58 1.59
C MET A 288 11.62 10.93 2.26
N LYS A 289 12.00 11.36 3.44
CA LYS A 289 13.08 10.73 4.20
C LYS A 289 12.73 9.28 4.53
N TYR A 290 13.74 8.46 4.81
CA TYR A 290 13.49 7.21 5.52
C TYR A 290 12.95 7.51 6.92
N GLU A 291 12.09 6.66 7.44
CA GLU A 291 11.55 6.85 8.80
C GLU A 291 12.66 7.05 9.85
N ALA A 292 13.78 6.34 9.72
CA ALA A 292 14.95 6.49 10.58
C ALA A 292 15.58 7.90 10.55
N ASP A 293 15.38 8.64 9.48
CA ASP A 293 15.98 9.97 9.26
C ASP A 293 14.96 11.10 9.37
N ARG A 294 13.65 10.80 9.36
CA ARG A 294 12.53 11.74 9.29
C ARG A 294 12.59 12.85 10.36
N GLN A 295 12.99 12.50 11.59
CA GLN A 295 13.09 13.49 12.67
C GLN A 295 14.13 14.59 12.43
N ARG A 296 15.00 14.43 11.43
CA ARG A 296 16.03 15.42 11.04
C ARG A 296 15.58 16.31 9.89
N ASP A 297 14.39 16.06 9.36
CA ASP A 297 13.85 16.85 8.25
C ASP A 297 13.55 18.29 8.68
N PRO A 298 14.06 19.30 7.95
CA PRO A 298 13.79 20.71 8.24
C PRO A 298 12.31 21.10 8.09
N GLY A 299 11.62 20.52 7.10
CA GLY A 299 10.19 20.75 6.82
C GLY A 299 9.28 20.04 7.80
N LYS A 300 9.85 19.13 8.63
CA LYS A 300 9.10 18.28 9.57
C LYS A 300 8.04 17.44 8.91
N GLU A 301 8.43 16.78 7.84
CA GLU A 301 7.51 15.90 7.09
C GLU A 301 6.76 14.93 8.01
N PRO A 302 5.47 14.64 7.72
CA PRO A 302 4.64 13.75 8.52
C PRO A 302 5.12 12.30 8.43
N SER A 303 4.72 11.47 9.40
CA SER A 303 4.88 10.02 9.32
C SER A 303 3.87 9.41 8.34
N LEU A 304 4.14 8.17 7.90
CA LEU A 304 3.20 7.40 7.08
C LEU A 304 1.87 7.18 7.83
N GLN A 305 1.93 6.95 9.15
CA GLN A 305 0.74 6.85 10.00
C GLN A 305 -0.07 8.14 10.02
N ASP A 306 0.57 9.30 10.19
CA ASP A 306 -0.12 10.59 10.24
C ASP A 306 -0.78 10.92 8.89
N MET A 307 -0.09 10.64 7.77
CA MET A 307 -0.65 10.82 6.43
C MET A 307 -1.85 9.90 6.19
N THR A 308 -1.76 8.63 6.62
CA THR A 308 -2.87 7.68 6.55
C THR A 308 -4.06 8.16 7.39
N ALA A 309 -3.81 8.67 8.60
CA ALA A 309 -4.84 9.17 9.48
C ALA A 309 -5.60 10.36 8.89
N LEU A 310 -4.88 11.33 8.31
CA LEU A 310 -5.51 12.47 7.65
C LEU A 310 -6.30 12.03 6.42
N ALA A 311 -5.73 11.13 5.60
CA ALA A 311 -6.39 10.64 4.40
C ALA A 311 -7.71 9.92 4.74
N VAL A 312 -7.70 8.98 5.68
CA VAL A 312 -8.93 8.28 6.12
C VAL A 312 -9.95 9.27 6.65
N LYS A 313 -9.55 10.23 7.51
CA LYS A 313 -10.44 11.25 8.04
C LYS A 313 -11.11 12.07 6.94
N GLN A 314 -10.36 12.43 5.91
CA GLN A 314 -10.86 13.24 4.79
C GLN A 314 -11.82 12.43 3.91
N LEU A 315 -11.43 11.21 3.54
CA LEU A 315 -12.18 10.38 2.59
C LEU A 315 -13.46 9.78 3.20
N ALA A 316 -13.47 9.53 4.51
CA ALA A 316 -14.62 8.93 5.21
C ALA A 316 -15.86 9.84 5.29
N GLU A 317 -15.76 11.10 4.88
CA GLU A 317 -16.91 12.01 4.78
C GLU A 317 -17.85 11.66 3.62
N ASN A 318 -17.41 10.84 2.68
CA ASN A 318 -18.21 10.44 1.53
C ASN A 318 -19.06 9.20 1.85
N ASP A 319 -20.36 9.36 1.94
CA ASP A 319 -21.32 8.27 2.18
C ASP A 319 -21.33 7.17 1.10
N GLN A 320 -20.75 7.43 -0.07
CA GLN A 320 -20.58 6.41 -1.11
C GLN A 320 -19.39 5.49 -0.83
N GLY A 321 -18.50 5.86 0.07
CA GLY A 321 -17.28 5.17 0.42
C GLY A 321 -16.04 5.71 -0.29
N TYR A 322 -14.91 5.02 -0.12
CA TYR A 322 -13.63 5.49 -0.64
C TYR A 322 -12.65 4.38 -1.03
N PHE A 323 -11.71 4.76 -1.90
CA PHE A 323 -10.50 3.99 -2.20
C PHE A 323 -9.27 4.77 -1.75
N LEU A 324 -8.43 4.15 -0.93
CA LEU A 324 -7.17 4.71 -0.46
C LEU A 324 -6.01 3.77 -0.72
N LEU A 325 -5.03 4.22 -1.50
CA LEU A 325 -3.72 3.56 -1.67
C LEU A 325 -2.71 4.19 -0.71
N VAL A 326 -2.08 3.38 0.14
CA VAL A 326 -1.01 3.78 1.07
C VAL A 326 0.24 2.99 0.78
N GLU A 327 1.33 3.67 0.42
CA GLU A 327 2.60 3.06 0.08
C GLU A 327 3.72 3.43 1.05
N ALA A 328 4.43 2.41 1.53
CA ALA A 328 5.74 2.56 2.15
C ALA A 328 6.84 2.35 1.08
N GLY A 329 7.01 3.32 0.19
CA GLY A 329 7.90 3.22 -0.98
C GLY A 329 9.38 3.24 -0.63
N ARG A 330 9.74 3.65 0.60
CA ARG A 330 11.15 3.76 0.99
C ARG A 330 11.76 2.43 1.44
N ILE A 331 10.97 1.39 1.66
CA ILE A 331 11.46 0.03 1.94
C ILE A 331 12.33 -0.46 0.77
N ASP A 332 11.80 -0.40 -0.46
CA ASP A 332 12.47 -0.75 -1.70
C ASP A 332 13.79 0.01 -1.87
N HIS A 333 13.72 1.33 -1.76
CA HIS A 333 14.91 2.17 -1.89
C HIS A 333 16.03 1.81 -0.89
N ALA A 334 15.67 1.44 0.34
CA ALA A 334 16.65 1.02 1.32
C ALA A 334 17.28 -0.33 0.94
N HIS A 335 16.50 -1.28 0.42
CA HIS A 335 17.02 -2.54 -0.09
C HIS A 335 17.96 -2.32 -1.28
N HIS A 336 17.61 -1.47 -2.22
CA HIS A 336 18.46 -1.11 -3.36
C HIS A 336 19.85 -0.59 -2.92
N PHE A 337 19.93 0.09 -1.77
CA PHE A 337 21.21 0.50 -1.14
C PHE A 337 21.84 -0.57 -0.27
N SER A 338 21.33 -1.79 -0.22
CA SER A 338 21.73 -2.86 0.71
C SER A 338 21.67 -2.41 2.18
N ASN A 339 20.75 -1.52 2.54
CA ASN A 339 20.59 -0.95 3.87
C ASN A 339 19.39 -1.57 4.60
N ALA A 340 19.61 -2.68 5.29
CA ALA A 340 18.54 -3.35 6.02
C ALA A 340 18.01 -2.52 7.20
N TYR A 341 18.82 -1.68 7.86
CA TYR A 341 18.34 -0.86 8.97
C TYR A 341 17.14 0.01 8.53
N ARG A 342 17.32 0.77 7.44
CA ARG A 342 16.27 1.65 6.92
C ARG A 342 15.09 0.88 6.35
N ALA A 343 15.34 -0.24 5.65
CA ALA A 343 14.26 -1.09 5.16
C ALA A 343 13.36 -1.60 6.29
N LEU A 344 13.95 -2.03 7.41
CA LEU A 344 13.21 -2.54 8.56
C LEU A 344 12.49 -1.43 9.33
N THR A 345 13.07 -0.23 9.47
CA THR A 345 12.38 0.90 10.11
C THR A 345 11.18 1.38 9.30
N ASP A 346 11.29 1.45 7.98
CA ASP A 346 10.18 1.83 7.11
C ASP A 346 9.08 0.73 7.05
N THR A 347 9.47 -0.55 7.17
CA THR A 347 8.48 -1.66 7.32
C THR A 347 7.72 -1.56 8.65
N VAL A 348 8.39 -1.19 9.74
CA VAL A 348 7.73 -0.96 11.04
C VAL A 348 6.79 0.24 10.94
N ALA A 349 7.20 1.33 10.29
CA ALA A 349 6.33 2.50 10.07
C ALA A 349 5.08 2.15 9.26
N LEU A 350 5.19 1.25 8.26
CA LEU A 350 4.01 0.69 7.57
C LEU A 350 3.10 -0.06 8.54
N SER A 351 3.68 -0.91 9.39
CA SER A 351 2.90 -1.65 10.41
C SER A 351 2.16 -0.71 11.37
N ASP A 352 2.78 0.41 11.76
CA ASP A 352 2.15 1.40 12.63
C ASP A 352 0.97 2.09 11.93
N ALA A 353 1.11 2.42 10.64
CA ALA A 353 0.02 2.97 9.83
C ALA A 353 -1.15 1.97 9.68
N VAL A 354 -0.85 0.68 9.46
CA VAL A 354 -1.85 -0.39 9.42
C VAL A 354 -2.54 -0.57 10.77
N GLN A 355 -1.79 -0.54 11.89
CA GLN A 355 -2.34 -0.63 13.23
C GLN A 355 -3.33 0.49 13.49
N TRP A 356 -2.94 1.74 13.14
CA TRP A 356 -3.82 2.90 13.27
C TRP A 356 -5.11 2.70 12.46
N ALA A 357 -5.02 2.27 11.20
CA ALA A 357 -6.19 2.06 10.35
C ALA A 357 -7.15 1.02 10.95
N VAL A 358 -6.63 -0.14 11.39
CA VAL A 358 -7.45 -1.19 12.02
C VAL A 358 -8.18 -0.70 13.28
N GLU A 359 -7.55 0.18 14.04
CA GLU A 359 -8.12 0.73 15.28
C GLU A 359 -9.14 1.85 15.06
N ASN A 360 -9.16 2.47 13.87
CA ASN A 360 -9.93 3.70 13.62
C ASN A 360 -10.96 3.60 12.49
N VAL A 361 -11.07 2.45 11.79
CA VAL A 361 -12.11 2.22 10.78
C VAL A 361 -13.08 1.12 11.20
N ASP A 362 -14.29 1.13 10.65
CA ASP A 362 -15.23 0.02 10.82
C ASP A 362 -14.91 -1.09 9.81
N LEU A 363 -14.43 -2.23 10.31
CA LEU A 363 -14.11 -3.41 9.49
C LEU A 363 -15.35 -4.11 8.92
N ALA A 364 -16.56 -3.72 9.34
CA ALA A 364 -17.79 -4.28 8.76
C ALA A 364 -18.08 -3.71 7.36
N ASP A 365 -17.59 -2.50 7.06
CA ASP A 365 -17.76 -1.82 5.77
C ASP A 365 -16.42 -1.50 5.06
N THR A 366 -15.31 -1.83 5.68
CA THR A 366 -13.97 -1.53 5.16
C THR A 366 -13.17 -2.81 4.93
N LEU A 367 -12.59 -2.95 3.74
CA LEU A 367 -11.56 -3.93 3.43
C LEU A 367 -10.18 -3.30 3.64
N ILE A 368 -9.34 -3.94 4.43
CA ILE A 368 -7.91 -3.62 4.50
C ILE A 368 -7.11 -4.77 3.90
N VAL A 369 -6.27 -4.47 2.91
CA VAL A 369 -5.30 -5.40 2.33
C VAL A 369 -3.90 -4.84 2.54
N VAL A 370 -2.97 -5.66 3.01
CA VAL A 370 -1.54 -5.32 3.15
C VAL A 370 -0.74 -6.30 2.33
N THR A 371 0.10 -5.83 1.42
CA THR A 371 0.95 -6.70 0.60
C THR A 371 2.25 -6.00 0.20
N ALA A 372 3.10 -6.71 -0.52
CA ALA A 372 4.19 -6.15 -1.30
C ALA A 372 3.89 -6.28 -2.79
N ASP A 373 4.54 -5.49 -3.59
CA ASP A 373 4.48 -5.58 -5.05
C ASP A 373 5.49 -6.60 -5.60
N HIS A 374 6.65 -6.71 -4.98
CA HIS A 374 7.70 -7.72 -5.20
C HIS A 374 8.56 -7.91 -3.94
N SER A 375 9.60 -8.71 -4.03
CA SER A 375 10.60 -8.92 -2.99
C SER A 375 11.95 -8.33 -3.40
N HIS A 376 12.92 -8.38 -2.46
CA HIS A 376 14.33 -8.09 -2.65
C HIS A 376 15.20 -9.29 -2.29
N THR A 377 16.47 -9.24 -2.67
CA THR A 377 17.40 -10.37 -2.49
C THR A 377 17.93 -10.52 -1.05
N MET A 378 17.32 -9.83 -0.08
CA MET A 378 17.68 -9.94 1.33
C MET A 378 17.39 -11.34 1.88
N THR A 379 18.34 -11.91 2.59
CA THR A 379 18.20 -13.21 3.25
C THR A 379 18.51 -13.13 4.74
N ILE A 380 17.85 -13.99 5.53
CA ILE A 380 18.13 -14.26 6.92
C ILE A 380 18.87 -15.58 6.96
N SER A 381 20.12 -15.63 7.46
CA SER A 381 20.97 -16.82 7.37
C SER A 381 21.86 -17.05 8.59
N GLY A 382 22.58 -18.18 8.59
CA GLY A 382 23.39 -18.65 9.71
C GLY A 382 22.56 -19.43 10.74
N TYR A 383 23.13 -19.64 11.89
CA TYR A 383 22.46 -20.30 13.02
C TYR A 383 22.58 -19.41 14.27
N PRO A 384 22.08 -18.14 14.22
CA PRO A 384 22.14 -17.26 15.38
C PRO A 384 21.30 -17.84 16.51
N ARG A 385 21.74 -17.61 17.76
CA ARG A 385 20.90 -17.89 18.91
C ARG A 385 19.60 -17.09 18.85
N ARG A 386 18.57 -17.56 19.50
CA ARG A 386 17.35 -16.78 19.70
C ARG A 386 17.66 -15.46 20.42
N GLY A 387 17.03 -14.36 19.99
CA GLY A 387 17.32 -13.01 20.48
C GLY A 387 18.69 -12.47 20.05
N ASN A 388 19.31 -13.05 19.01
CA ASN A 388 20.46 -12.44 18.37
C ASN A 388 20.05 -11.12 17.73
N PRO A 389 20.79 -10.00 17.90
CA PRO A 389 20.46 -8.78 17.17
C PRO A 389 20.31 -9.05 15.67
N ILE A 390 19.14 -8.77 15.10
CA ILE A 390 18.85 -9.13 13.69
C ILE A 390 19.81 -8.45 12.71
N LEU A 391 20.21 -7.22 13.00
CA LEU A 391 21.21 -6.45 12.24
C LEU A 391 22.65 -6.80 12.63
N GLY A 392 22.84 -7.67 13.63
CA GLY A 392 24.14 -8.03 14.17
C GLY A 392 24.83 -9.15 13.40
N THR A 393 26.04 -9.48 13.86
CA THR A 393 26.73 -10.70 13.44
C THR A 393 26.03 -11.92 14.01
N VAL A 394 26.18 -13.07 13.33
CA VAL A 394 25.66 -14.34 13.82
C VAL A 394 26.44 -14.79 15.05
N GLU A 395 25.72 -14.98 16.18
CA GLU A 395 26.32 -15.43 17.45
C GLU A 395 25.59 -16.67 17.99
N THR A 396 26.37 -17.61 18.53
CA THR A 396 25.80 -18.76 19.27
C THR A 396 25.54 -18.43 20.74
N GLU A 397 26.35 -17.57 21.32
CA GLU A 397 26.21 -16.97 22.65
C GLU A 397 26.58 -15.48 22.55
N PRO A 398 26.12 -14.61 23.46
CA PRO A 398 26.48 -13.20 23.46
C PRO A 398 28.02 -13.00 23.42
N GLY A 399 28.48 -12.24 22.41
CA GLY A 399 29.92 -11.98 22.21
C GLY A 399 30.73 -13.15 21.62
N LYS A 400 30.07 -14.23 21.18
CA LYS A 400 30.73 -15.37 20.52
C LYS A 400 30.26 -15.51 19.08
N PRO A 401 30.79 -14.72 18.15
CA PRO A 401 30.39 -14.76 16.75
C PRO A 401 30.83 -16.09 16.09
N ILE A 402 29.99 -16.56 15.18
CA ILE A 402 30.31 -17.63 14.25
C ILE A 402 31.24 -17.03 13.17
N LEU A 403 32.32 -17.75 12.87
CA LEU A 403 33.26 -17.34 11.85
C LEU A 403 33.03 -18.12 10.55
N ASP A 404 33.21 -17.46 9.43
CA ASP A 404 33.21 -18.12 8.12
C ASP A 404 34.49 -18.93 7.88
N ALA A 405 34.61 -19.54 6.68
CA ALA A 405 35.78 -20.34 6.32
C ALA A 405 37.09 -19.56 6.25
N THR A 406 37.04 -18.22 6.26
CA THR A 406 38.21 -17.33 6.26
C THR A 406 38.56 -16.83 7.68
N GLY A 407 37.76 -17.22 8.68
CA GLY A 407 37.99 -16.85 10.08
C GLY A 407 37.45 -15.47 10.46
N VAL A 408 36.49 -14.90 9.72
CA VAL A 408 35.86 -13.61 10.04
C VAL A 408 34.37 -13.75 10.34
N PRO A 409 33.81 -12.93 11.26
CA PRO A 409 32.36 -12.90 11.51
C PRO A 409 31.57 -12.49 10.29
N TYR A 410 30.29 -12.90 10.22
CA TYR A 410 29.33 -12.49 9.19
C TYR A 410 27.99 -12.13 9.82
N THR A 411 27.20 -11.30 9.12
CA THR A 411 25.91 -10.80 9.59
C THR A 411 24.79 -11.81 9.36
N THR A 412 23.73 -11.74 10.18
CA THR A 412 22.50 -12.51 10.00
C THR A 412 21.79 -12.14 8.69
N LEU A 413 21.76 -10.84 8.36
CA LEU A 413 21.19 -10.32 7.11
C LEU A 413 22.29 -10.13 6.05
N SER A 414 21.99 -10.52 4.82
CA SER A 414 22.84 -10.30 3.65
C SER A 414 21.98 -10.24 2.38
N TYR A 415 22.59 -9.79 1.27
CA TYR A 415 21.92 -9.68 -0.04
C TYR A 415 22.62 -10.57 -1.08
N ALA A 416 21.89 -11.07 -2.06
CA ALA A 416 22.49 -11.82 -3.16
C ALA A 416 23.32 -10.94 -4.09
N ASN A 417 23.00 -9.66 -4.21
CA ASN A 417 23.76 -8.68 -4.99
C ASN A 417 23.65 -7.28 -4.34
N GLY A 418 24.29 -6.28 -4.92
CA GLY A 418 24.14 -4.89 -4.47
C GLY A 418 25.45 -4.16 -4.17
N PRO A 419 25.34 -2.85 -3.81
CA PRO A 419 26.47 -1.99 -3.48
C PRO A 419 27.19 -2.42 -2.19
N GLY A 420 26.54 -3.24 -1.37
CA GLY A 420 27.17 -3.87 -0.19
C GLY A 420 28.24 -4.90 -0.53
N TYR A 421 28.43 -5.27 -1.81
CA TYR A 421 29.51 -6.17 -2.21
C TYR A 421 30.88 -5.60 -1.84
N LYS A 422 31.74 -6.47 -1.29
CA LYS A 422 33.14 -6.14 -0.99
C LYS A 422 34.02 -7.24 -1.58
N LYS A 423 34.93 -6.86 -2.52
CA LYS A 423 35.89 -7.79 -3.14
C LYS A 423 36.71 -8.55 -2.08
N GLN A 424 37.09 -7.89 -1.00
CA GLN A 424 37.67 -8.48 0.17
C GLN A 424 36.76 -8.22 1.36
N ARG A 425 36.24 -9.27 1.98
CA ARG A 425 35.35 -9.15 3.12
C ARG A 425 36.07 -8.47 4.30
N PRO A 426 35.48 -7.42 4.89
CA PRO A 426 36.02 -6.79 6.07
C PRO A 426 35.88 -7.72 7.28
N ASN A 427 36.80 -7.58 8.24
CA ASN A 427 36.60 -8.21 9.54
C ASN A 427 35.60 -7.40 10.37
N LEU A 428 34.41 -7.96 10.57
CA LEU A 428 33.29 -7.29 11.24
C LEU A 428 33.45 -7.14 12.75
N SER A 429 34.51 -7.75 13.38
CA SER A 429 34.71 -7.65 14.83
C SER A 429 34.87 -6.22 15.36
N LYS A 430 35.15 -5.24 14.49
CA LYS A 430 35.33 -3.82 14.83
C LYS A 430 34.35 -2.90 14.12
N ILE A 431 33.36 -3.45 13.42
CA ILE A 431 32.37 -2.72 12.65
C ILE A 431 31.02 -2.84 13.35
N ASN A 432 30.35 -1.71 13.60
CA ASN A 432 28.99 -1.70 14.09
C ASN A 432 28.05 -2.01 12.92
N THR A 433 27.61 -3.26 12.80
CA THR A 433 26.67 -3.68 11.74
C THR A 433 25.22 -3.25 11.99
N GLN A 434 24.94 -2.69 13.17
CA GLN A 434 23.64 -2.14 13.55
C GLN A 434 23.57 -0.61 13.33
N ASP A 435 24.61 -0.02 12.76
CA ASP A 435 24.64 1.39 12.40
C ASP A 435 23.61 1.68 11.29
N PRO A 436 22.81 2.76 11.39
CA PRO A 436 21.85 3.13 10.35
C PRO A 436 22.44 3.27 8.94
N ASP A 437 23.72 3.60 8.82
CA ASP A 437 24.40 3.76 7.54
C ASP A 437 25.15 2.50 7.08
N TYR A 438 25.09 1.40 7.86
CA TYR A 438 25.73 0.16 7.48
C TYR A 438 25.05 -0.49 6.26
N GLN A 439 25.86 -0.84 5.25
CA GLN A 439 25.42 -1.65 4.11
C GLN A 439 25.70 -3.13 4.38
N GLN A 440 24.67 -3.96 4.38
CA GLN A 440 24.83 -5.41 4.49
C GLN A 440 25.57 -5.96 3.28
N LEU A 441 26.36 -7.00 3.52
CA LEU A 441 27.20 -7.61 2.48
C LEU A 441 26.35 -8.20 1.35
N GLY A 442 26.71 -7.87 0.12
CA GLY A 442 26.20 -8.49 -1.11
C GLY A 442 27.18 -9.53 -1.66
N THR A 443 26.67 -10.53 -2.39
CA THR A 443 27.50 -11.58 -3.01
C THR A 443 27.98 -11.19 -4.41
N VAL A 444 27.11 -10.58 -5.23
CA VAL A 444 27.40 -10.14 -6.60
C VAL A 444 27.51 -8.61 -6.64
N PRO A 445 28.57 -8.04 -7.26
CA PRO A 445 28.71 -6.59 -7.39
C PRO A 445 27.71 -6.02 -8.41
N THR A 446 26.77 -5.22 -7.94
CA THR A 446 25.87 -4.40 -8.76
C THR A 446 25.83 -2.97 -8.20
N GLN A 447 25.49 -1.98 -9.04
CA GLN A 447 25.40 -0.57 -8.59
C GLN A 447 24.23 -0.35 -7.65
N SER A 448 23.14 -1.07 -7.89
CA SER A 448 21.93 -1.15 -7.06
C SER A 448 21.66 -2.61 -6.78
N GLU A 449 21.18 -2.94 -5.60
CA GLU A 449 20.61 -4.25 -5.32
C GLU A 449 19.35 -4.43 -6.17
N THR A 450 19.00 -5.66 -6.52
CA THR A 450 17.90 -5.94 -7.44
C THR A 450 16.68 -6.52 -6.71
N HIS A 451 15.52 -6.35 -7.32
CA HIS A 451 14.34 -7.10 -6.90
C HIS A 451 14.59 -8.61 -6.96
N ALA A 452 13.76 -9.39 -6.29
CA ALA A 452 13.71 -10.84 -6.33
C ALA A 452 12.34 -11.34 -6.78
N GLY A 453 12.30 -12.55 -7.32
CA GLY A 453 11.14 -13.08 -8.03
C GLY A 453 10.29 -14.08 -7.25
N GLU A 454 10.56 -14.26 -5.95
CA GLU A 454 9.73 -15.12 -5.10
C GLU A 454 8.36 -14.51 -4.81
N ASP A 455 7.39 -15.36 -4.48
CA ASP A 455 6.06 -14.94 -4.07
C ASP A 455 6.15 -14.06 -2.82
N VAL A 456 5.28 -13.06 -2.72
CA VAL A 456 5.12 -12.21 -1.54
C VAL A 456 3.84 -12.55 -0.78
N ALA A 457 3.72 -12.12 0.47
CA ALA A 457 2.52 -12.34 1.25
C ALA A 457 1.51 -11.20 1.05
N ALA A 458 0.22 -11.54 0.98
CA ALA A 458 -0.88 -10.60 1.14
C ALA A 458 -1.70 -10.97 2.35
N PHE A 459 -1.94 -10.00 3.23
CA PHE A 459 -2.73 -10.12 4.44
C PHE A 459 -4.01 -9.32 4.28
N ALA A 460 -5.15 -9.82 4.78
CA ALA A 460 -6.41 -9.10 4.66
C ALA A 460 -7.30 -9.24 5.90
N VAL A 461 -8.05 -8.17 6.19
CA VAL A 461 -9.07 -8.11 7.24
C VAL A 461 -10.24 -7.24 6.80
N GLY A 462 -11.41 -7.48 7.35
CA GLY A 462 -12.63 -6.71 7.10
C GLY A 462 -13.48 -7.28 5.97
N GLN A 463 -14.22 -6.41 5.30
CA GLN A 463 -15.19 -6.79 4.28
C GLN A 463 -14.51 -7.54 3.12
N ASN A 464 -15.09 -8.66 2.67
CA ASN A 464 -14.58 -9.51 1.58
C ASN A 464 -13.15 -10.09 1.78
N ALA A 465 -12.49 -9.87 2.92
CA ALA A 465 -11.12 -10.30 3.17
C ALA A 465 -10.88 -11.82 2.97
N ALA A 466 -11.91 -12.65 3.16
CA ALA A 466 -11.84 -14.10 2.98
C ALA A 466 -11.53 -14.54 1.52
N ALA A 467 -11.64 -13.65 0.55
CA ALA A 467 -11.22 -13.87 -0.83
C ALA A 467 -9.69 -13.93 -0.98
N VAL A 468 -8.94 -13.31 -0.06
CA VAL A 468 -7.46 -13.37 -0.02
C VAL A 468 -7.03 -14.68 0.63
N ARG A 469 -6.67 -15.68 -0.20
CA ARG A 469 -6.33 -17.02 0.28
C ARG A 469 -5.53 -17.86 -0.73
N GLY A 470 -4.72 -18.78 -0.24
CA GLY A 470 -3.98 -19.74 -1.05
C GLY A 470 -2.82 -19.11 -1.81
N VAL A 471 -2.64 -19.46 -3.08
CA VAL A 471 -1.65 -18.85 -3.98
C VAL A 471 -2.41 -18.16 -5.10
N MET A 472 -2.20 -16.86 -5.27
CA MET A 472 -2.95 -16.02 -6.18
C MET A 472 -2.03 -15.36 -7.22
N GLU A 473 -2.57 -15.08 -8.40
CA GLU A 473 -1.98 -14.12 -9.32
C GLU A 473 -2.16 -12.69 -8.77
N GLN A 474 -1.18 -11.82 -8.92
CA GLN A 474 -1.19 -10.48 -8.34
C GLN A 474 -2.38 -9.63 -8.81
N ASN A 475 -2.76 -9.75 -10.07
CA ASN A 475 -3.91 -9.06 -10.63
C ASN A 475 -5.26 -9.52 -10.05
N ARG A 476 -5.32 -10.63 -9.31
CA ARG A 476 -6.54 -11.05 -8.60
C ARG A 476 -6.82 -10.24 -7.34
N LEU A 477 -5.84 -9.48 -6.84
CA LEU A 477 -6.09 -8.50 -5.78
C LEU A 477 -7.04 -7.38 -6.25
N TYR A 478 -6.96 -7.03 -7.54
CA TYR A 478 -7.95 -6.15 -8.17
C TYR A 478 -9.38 -6.65 -7.97
N ASP A 479 -9.66 -7.92 -8.29
CA ASP A 479 -11.01 -8.46 -8.17
C ASP A 479 -11.53 -8.39 -6.74
N VAL A 480 -10.68 -8.67 -5.75
CA VAL A 480 -11.03 -8.62 -4.32
C VAL A 480 -11.47 -7.21 -3.91
N MET A 481 -10.74 -6.18 -4.37
CA MET A 481 -11.04 -4.77 -4.09
C MET A 481 -12.20 -4.26 -4.93
N TYR A 482 -12.27 -4.64 -6.21
CA TYR A 482 -13.36 -4.29 -7.12
C TYR A 482 -14.72 -4.78 -6.61
N ASP A 483 -14.77 -6.00 -6.09
CA ASP A 483 -16.00 -6.58 -5.53
C ASP A 483 -16.53 -5.76 -4.33
N VAL A 484 -15.67 -5.11 -3.58
CA VAL A 484 -16.07 -4.21 -2.48
C VAL A 484 -16.51 -2.85 -3.00
N LEU A 485 -15.69 -2.21 -3.85
CA LEU A 485 -15.90 -0.82 -4.28
C LEU A 485 -17.00 -0.70 -5.33
N ILE A 486 -16.99 -1.59 -6.33
CA ILE A 486 -17.62 -1.35 -7.61
C ILE A 486 -18.77 -2.31 -7.87
N ALA A 487 -18.71 -3.56 -7.40
CA ALA A 487 -19.77 -4.53 -7.62
C ALA A 487 -21.10 -4.07 -6.99
N PRO A 488 -22.26 -4.37 -7.66
CA PRO A 488 -23.57 -3.91 -7.22
C PRO A 488 -24.02 -4.52 -5.87
#